data_66afd33f101194508efd283538589132
#
_entry.id   66afd33f101194508efd283538589132
#
_cell.length_a   1.000
_cell.length_b   1.000
_cell.length_c   1.000
_cell.angle_alpha   90.00
_cell.angle_beta   90.00
_cell.angle_gamma   90.00
#
_symmetry.space_group_name_H-M   'P 1'
#
loop_
_entity.id
_entity.type
_entity.pdbx_description
1 polymer ?
#
loop_
_entity_poly.entity_id
_entity_poly.type
_entity_poly.pdbx_seq_one_letter_code
_entity_poly.pdbx_strand_id
1 'polypeptide(L)'
;MRPTWTGGAGRGCLHTATTQGAEPFGRGKEEKAASASMVFVGNINHDVSVLLKTSHLFEPFPEVMAYDTAFLDRMHAYIPGWEIPKYRPEHFTDDYGFITDYLSEFMREMRKESYGDSIDKYFHLGKNLNQRDTIAVRRLVDGFVKLIYPDGDFTKEDIAEILDISLELRRRVKEQLKKIGGMEFYDVNFSYIDNDSFDEHYVGVPETGGGKIIPDGMCNPGHVYTISRGKNGIIGVFRLESQMLPGN
;
A
#
# COMPACT_ATOMS: atom_id res chain seq x y z
N MET A 1 -0.75 -13.76 24.56
CA MET A 1 0.66 -13.98 24.16
C MET A 1 1.06 -12.80 23.32
N ARG A 2 2.06 -12.01 23.76
CA ARG A 2 2.61 -10.93 22.94
C ARG A 2 3.56 -11.58 21.93
N PRO A 3 3.48 -11.30 20.63
CA PRO A 3 4.51 -11.71 19.70
C PRO A 3 5.79 -10.93 20.04
N THR A 4 6.82 -11.62 20.47
CA THR A 4 8.15 -11.03 20.64
C THR A 4 8.85 -11.05 19.30
N TRP A 5 8.95 -9.87 18.67
CA TRP A 5 9.78 -9.65 17.51
C TRP A 5 11.20 -9.32 17.98
N THR A 6 12.16 -10.20 17.69
CA THR A 6 13.59 -9.90 17.88
C THR A 6 14.11 -9.32 16.56
N GLY A 7 14.34 -8.00 16.54
CA GLY A 7 14.81 -7.28 15.36
C GLY A 7 16.29 -7.49 15.10
N GLY A 8 16.62 -7.87 13.87
CA GLY A 8 17.93 -7.67 13.28
C GLY A 8 18.00 -6.33 12.58
N ALA A 9 19.15 -5.66 12.61
CA ALA A 9 19.39 -4.35 12.01
C ALA A 9 19.30 -4.43 10.47
N GLY A 10 18.15 -4.09 9.91
CA GLY A 10 17.87 -4.03 8.48
C GLY A 10 16.90 -2.90 8.19
N ARG A 11 16.88 -2.40 6.97
CA ARG A 11 16.09 -1.25 6.50
C ARG A 11 14.60 -1.46 6.77
N GLY A 12 14.03 -0.63 7.65
CA GLY A 12 12.65 -0.76 8.10
C GLY A 12 11.62 -0.50 7.01
N CYS A 13 10.58 -1.30 7.00
CA CYS A 13 9.37 -1.09 6.20
C CYS A 13 8.22 -0.82 7.17
N LEU A 14 7.49 0.25 6.93
CA LEU A 14 6.32 0.60 7.74
C LEU A 14 5.06 0.02 7.07
N HIS A 15 4.38 -0.88 7.74
CA HIS A 15 3.10 -1.42 7.30
C HIS A 15 1.99 -0.83 8.18
N THR A 16 1.10 -0.06 7.60
CA THR A 16 -0.04 0.49 8.33
C THR A 16 -1.29 -0.29 7.97
N ALA A 17 -1.83 -1.01 8.93
CA ALA A 17 -3.16 -1.58 8.81
C ALA A 17 -4.09 -0.83 9.77
N THR A 18 -5.03 -0.09 9.24
CA THR A 18 -6.09 0.50 10.04
C THR A 18 -7.35 -0.35 9.89
N THR A 19 -7.70 -1.08 10.93
CA THR A 19 -9.03 -1.66 11.05
C THR A 19 -9.87 -0.75 11.93
N GLN A 20 -10.54 0.23 11.34
CA GLN A 20 -11.66 0.90 11.98
C GLN A 20 -12.95 0.22 11.52
N GLY A 21 -13.47 -0.53 12.36
CA GLY A 21 -14.76 -1.15 12.40
C GLY A 21 -14.70 -1.98 13.65
N ALA A 22 -15.69 -1.90 14.51
CA ALA A 22 -15.81 -2.79 15.64
C ALA A 22 -15.92 -4.24 15.11
N GLU A 23 -14.81 -4.80 14.64
CA GLU A 23 -14.71 -6.23 14.45
C GLU A 23 -14.47 -6.81 15.85
N PRO A 24 -15.37 -7.69 16.34
CA PRO A 24 -15.24 -8.23 17.67
C PRO A 24 -13.97 -9.09 17.75
N PHE A 25 -13.05 -8.72 18.63
CA PHE A 25 -11.97 -9.60 19.04
C PHE A 25 -12.53 -10.59 20.05
N GLY A 26 -12.91 -11.77 19.58
CA GLY A 26 -13.38 -12.85 20.41
C GLY A 26 -12.25 -13.71 20.96
N ARG A 27 -12.05 -13.72 22.27
CA ARG A 27 -11.39 -14.82 22.97
C ARG A 27 -12.39 -15.40 23.97
N GLY A 28 -13.07 -16.46 23.57
CA GLY A 28 -14.14 -17.08 24.35
C GLY A 28 -15.53 -16.47 24.07
N LYS A 29 -16.40 -16.39 25.06
CA LYS A 29 -17.80 -15.96 24.90
C LYS A 29 -18.04 -14.45 24.91
N GLU A 30 -17.01 -13.64 25.10
CA GLU A 30 -17.15 -12.17 25.14
C GLU A 30 -16.48 -11.53 23.93
N GLU A 31 -17.27 -10.85 23.12
CA GLU A 31 -16.82 -9.98 22.04
C GLU A 31 -16.63 -8.58 22.58
N LYS A 32 -15.42 -8.02 22.41
CA LYS A 32 -15.12 -6.63 22.80
C LYS A 32 -14.86 -5.82 21.55
N ALA A 33 -15.61 -4.74 21.37
CA ALA A 33 -15.35 -3.76 20.33
C ALA A 33 -14.01 -3.05 20.62
N ALA A 34 -13.10 -3.04 19.64
CA ALA A 34 -11.85 -2.33 19.71
C ALA A 34 -11.79 -1.24 18.64
N SER A 35 -11.39 -0.03 19.02
CA SER A 35 -11.24 1.13 18.12
C SER A 35 -9.77 1.49 17.90
N ALA A 36 -8.87 0.54 18.00
CA ALA A 36 -7.42 0.75 17.83
C ALA A 36 -7.01 0.60 16.36
N SER A 37 -6.07 1.44 15.93
CA SER A 37 -5.35 1.25 14.69
C SER A 37 -4.16 0.32 14.91
N MET A 38 -3.90 -0.58 13.96
CA MET A 38 -2.74 -1.46 14.01
C MET A 38 -1.71 -1.01 12.96
N VAL A 39 -0.47 -0.85 13.42
CA VAL A 39 0.67 -0.53 12.57
C VAL A 39 1.70 -1.64 12.72
N PHE A 40 2.10 -2.21 11.59
CA PHE A 40 3.15 -3.22 11.54
C PHE A 40 4.42 -2.60 10.98
N VAL A 41 5.53 -2.77 11.68
CA VAL A 41 6.85 -2.31 11.25
C VAL A 41 7.75 -3.54 11.14
N GLY A 42 8.36 -3.72 9.99
CA GLY A 42 9.22 -4.86 9.72
C GLY A 42 10.42 -4.46 8.87
N ASN A 43 11.45 -5.31 8.87
CA ASN A 43 12.63 -5.15 8.05
C ASN A 43 12.58 -6.13 6.87
N ILE A 44 12.95 -5.66 5.69
CA ILE A 44 13.21 -6.51 4.53
C ILE A 44 14.69 -6.88 4.54
N ASN A 45 14.97 -8.20 4.64
CA ASN A 45 16.33 -8.73 4.73
C ASN A 45 17.01 -8.90 3.36
N HIS A 46 16.25 -8.79 2.28
CA HIS A 46 16.71 -8.92 0.91
C HIS A 46 16.68 -7.58 0.18
N ASP A 47 17.41 -7.49 -0.91
CA ASP A 47 17.24 -6.37 -1.82
C ASP A 47 15.81 -6.34 -2.36
N VAL A 48 15.17 -5.16 -2.32
CA VAL A 48 13.76 -5.00 -2.70
C VAL A 48 13.52 -5.42 -4.15
N SER A 49 14.46 -5.13 -5.05
CA SER A 49 14.35 -5.48 -6.46
C SER A 49 14.38 -6.98 -6.70
N VAL A 50 15.12 -7.70 -5.87
CA VAL A 50 15.17 -9.17 -5.87
C VAL A 50 13.89 -9.74 -5.27
N LEU A 51 13.46 -9.22 -4.13
CA LEU A 51 12.26 -9.68 -3.44
C LEU A 51 11.01 -9.49 -4.32
N LEU A 52 10.89 -8.36 -5.01
CA LEU A 52 9.79 -8.11 -5.92
C LEU A 52 9.71 -9.10 -7.09
N LYS A 53 10.85 -9.69 -7.49
CA LYS A 53 10.90 -10.70 -8.56
C LYS A 53 10.70 -12.13 -8.07
N THR A 54 11.12 -12.43 -6.85
CA THR A 54 11.18 -13.80 -6.31
C THR A 54 10.10 -14.13 -5.30
N SER A 55 9.55 -13.11 -4.62
CA SER A 55 8.60 -13.26 -3.52
C SER A 55 7.66 -12.05 -3.45
N HIS A 56 7.24 -11.69 -2.27
CA HIS A 56 6.34 -10.56 -2.00
C HIS A 56 6.81 -9.75 -0.78
N LEU A 57 6.37 -8.50 -0.70
CA LEU A 57 6.79 -7.57 0.36
C LEU A 57 6.23 -7.92 1.76
N PHE A 58 5.30 -8.86 1.86
CA PHE A 58 4.77 -9.36 3.14
C PHE A 58 5.56 -10.55 3.72
N GLU A 59 6.64 -10.98 3.04
CA GLU A 59 7.52 -12.05 3.52
C GLU A 59 8.03 -11.86 4.97
N PRO A 60 8.30 -10.63 5.47
CA PRO A 60 8.71 -10.42 6.86
C PRO A 60 7.66 -10.75 7.91
N PHE A 61 6.40 -10.94 7.54
CA PHE A 61 5.37 -11.40 8.47
C PHE A 61 5.58 -12.87 8.87
N PRO A 62 5.07 -13.30 10.04
CA PRO A 62 4.97 -14.71 10.35
C PRO A 62 4.26 -15.47 9.23
N GLU A 63 4.71 -16.69 8.93
CA GLU A 63 4.20 -17.48 7.80
C GLU A 63 2.67 -17.60 7.77
N VAL A 64 2.04 -17.78 8.94
CA VAL A 64 0.58 -17.86 9.09
C VAL A 64 -0.12 -16.57 8.60
N MET A 65 0.53 -15.40 8.70
CA MET A 65 -0.03 -14.11 8.30
C MET A 65 0.41 -13.72 6.88
N ALA A 66 1.62 -14.09 6.48
CA ALA A 66 2.23 -13.69 5.21
C ALA A 66 1.47 -14.22 3.99
N TYR A 67 0.70 -15.28 4.16
CA TYR A 67 -0.10 -15.93 3.11
C TYR A 67 -1.61 -15.86 3.36
N ASP A 68 -2.06 -15.23 4.44
CA ASP A 68 -3.48 -14.99 4.70
C ASP A 68 -3.95 -13.77 3.90
N THR A 69 -4.47 -14.03 2.69
CA THR A 69 -4.96 -12.98 1.79
C THR A 69 -6.11 -12.19 2.40
N ALA A 70 -6.96 -12.83 3.22
CA ALA A 70 -8.08 -12.15 3.86
C ALA A 70 -7.60 -11.14 4.92
N PHE A 71 -6.55 -11.49 5.68
CA PHE A 71 -5.89 -10.59 6.62
C PHE A 71 -5.17 -9.46 5.88
N LEU A 72 -4.35 -9.79 4.88
CA LEU A 72 -3.56 -8.82 4.13
C LEU A 72 -4.43 -7.83 3.34
N ASP A 73 -5.56 -8.27 2.79
CA ASP A 73 -6.50 -7.40 2.08
C ASP A 73 -7.22 -6.39 2.99
N ARG A 74 -7.18 -6.58 4.31
CA ARG A 74 -7.66 -5.60 5.29
C ARG A 74 -6.64 -4.50 5.59
N MET A 75 -5.40 -4.62 5.15
CA MET A 75 -4.40 -3.56 5.28
C MET A 75 -4.74 -2.41 4.36
N HIS A 76 -4.89 -1.21 4.92
CA HIS A 76 -5.29 -0.05 4.13
C HIS A 76 -4.14 0.51 3.30
N ALA A 77 -2.92 0.46 3.81
CA ALA A 77 -1.75 1.05 3.18
C ALA A 77 -0.50 0.19 3.36
N TYR A 78 0.39 0.26 2.39
CA TYR A 78 1.75 -0.20 2.48
C TYR A 78 2.69 0.98 2.25
N ILE A 79 3.52 1.31 3.24
CA ILE A 79 4.48 2.41 3.15
C ILE A 79 5.87 1.82 2.90
N PRO A 80 6.51 2.10 1.76
CA PRO A 80 7.82 1.58 1.41
C PRO A 80 8.92 2.33 2.16
N GLY A 81 9.43 1.76 3.25
CA GLY A 81 10.45 2.40 4.08
C GLY A 81 11.76 2.72 3.35
N TRP A 82 12.05 2.04 2.24
CA TRP A 82 13.24 2.32 1.41
C TRP A 82 13.11 3.62 0.57
N GLU A 83 11.90 4.12 0.34
CA GLU A 83 11.65 5.38 -0.34
C GLU A 83 11.70 6.58 0.62
N ILE A 84 11.57 6.33 1.93
CA ILE A 84 11.66 7.38 2.94
C ILE A 84 13.13 7.81 3.09
N PRO A 85 13.43 9.11 2.98
CA PRO A 85 14.78 9.63 3.18
C PRO A 85 15.35 9.24 4.55
N LYS A 86 16.61 8.83 4.57
CA LYS A 86 17.29 8.57 5.84
C LYS A 86 17.41 9.86 6.65
N TYR A 87 17.30 9.70 7.97
CA TYR A 87 17.54 10.81 8.90
C TYR A 87 18.92 11.39 8.68
N ARG A 88 18.98 12.72 8.61
CA ARG A 88 20.19 13.52 8.48
C ARG A 88 20.17 14.63 9.53
N PRO A 89 21.33 15.22 9.90
CA PRO A 89 21.35 16.33 10.84
C PRO A 89 20.44 17.51 10.45
N GLU A 90 20.28 17.75 9.13
CA GLU A 90 19.46 18.83 8.60
C GLU A 90 17.94 18.63 8.84
N HIS A 91 17.52 17.42 9.22
CA HIS A 91 16.12 17.12 9.54
C HIS A 91 15.76 17.48 10.99
N PHE A 92 16.74 17.82 11.82
CA PHE A 92 16.49 18.27 13.18
C PHE A 92 16.35 19.79 13.20
N THR A 93 15.45 20.28 14.03
CA THR A 93 15.27 21.70 14.28
C THR A 93 15.69 22.04 15.72
N ASP A 94 16.23 23.22 15.91
CA ASP A 94 16.50 23.80 17.22
C ASP A 94 15.32 24.66 17.69
N ASP A 95 14.24 24.75 16.89
CA ASP A 95 13.04 25.49 17.21
C ASP A 95 12.14 24.70 18.18
N TYR A 96 11.24 25.42 18.86
CA TYR A 96 10.25 24.81 19.73
C TYR A 96 9.20 24.09 18.90
N GLY A 97 8.90 22.85 19.26
CA GLY A 97 7.81 22.04 18.69
C GLY A 97 6.67 21.83 19.69
N PHE A 98 5.56 21.31 19.20
CA PHE A 98 4.48 20.85 20.07
C PHE A 98 4.92 19.66 20.90
N ILE A 99 4.50 19.61 22.16
CA ILE A 99 4.66 18.40 22.98
C ILE A 99 3.79 17.28 22.41
N THR A 100 4.29 16.06 22.46
CA THR A 100 3.63 14.87 21.90
C THR A 100 2.25 14.60 22.52
N ASP A 101 2.08 14.93 23.81
CA ASP A 101 0.80 14.77 24.51
C ASP A 101 -0.27 15.69 23.91
N TYR A 102 0.09 16.95 23.62
CA TYR A 102 -0.83 17.88 22.96
C TYR A 102 -1.22 17.39 21.56
N LEU A 103 -0.24 16.95 20.77
CA LEU A 103 -0.48 16.40 19.43
C LEU A 103 -1.41 15.17 19.52
N SER A 104 -1.21 14.30 20.52
CA SER A 104 -2.04 13.11 20.73
C SER A 104 -3.50 13.47 21.02
N GLU A 105 -3.73 14.45 21.90
CA GLU A 105 -5.10 14.90 22.22
C GLU A 105 -5.74 15.63 21.03
N PHE A 106 -4.98 16.44 20.31
CA PHE A 106 -5.44 17.07 19.08
C PHE A 106 -5.91 16.02 18.06
N MET A 107 -5.08 15.02 17.78
CA MET A 107 -5.44 13.92 16.87
C MET A 107 -6.64 13.11 17.38
N ARG A 108 -6.80 12.99 18.68
CA ARG A 108 -7.97 12.34 19.29
C ARG A 108 -9.26 13.12 19.03
N GLU A 109 -9.22 14.45 19.14
CA GLU A 109 -10.37 15.30 18.81
C GLU A 109 -10.70 15.24 17.32
N MET A 110 -9.68 15.28 16.44
CA MET A 110 -9.85 15.16 14.99
C MET A 110 -10.52 13.84 14.55
N ARG A 111 -10.52 12.81 15.39
CA ARG A 111 -11.27 11.56 15.12
C ARG A 111 -12.79 11.74 15.07
N LYS A 112 -13.31 12.83 15.61
CA LYS A 112 -14.75 13.16 15.58
C LYS A 112 -15.18 13.75 14.24
N GLU A 113 -14.24 14.32 13.48
CA GLU A 113 -14.47 14.84 12.16
C GLU A 113 -14.33 13.73 11.10
N SER A 114 -14.93 13.91 9.93
CA SER A 114 -14.83 12.99 8.81
C SER A 114 -14.73 13.74 7.49
N TYR A 115 -13.65 13.51 6.77
CA TYR A 115 -13.38 14.09 5.46
C TYR A 115 -13.34 13.04 4.34
N GLY A 116 -13.67 11.79 4.63
CA GLY A 116 -13.64 10.71 3.63
C GLY A 116 -14.58 10.92 2.45
N ASP A 117 -15.63 11.71 2.62
CA ASP A 117 -16.59 12.05 1.56
C ASP A 117 -16.16 13.30 0.75
N SER A 118 -15.04 13.94 1.12
CA SER A 118 -14.47 15.06 0.36
C SER A 118 -14.11 14.67 -1.07
N ILE A 119 -13.81 13.39 -1.30
CA ILE A 119 -13.54 12.84 -2.62
C ILE A 119 -14.72 13.10 -3.54
N ASP A 120 -15.95 12.77 -3.11
CA ASP A 120 -17.16 12.78 -3.95
C ASP A 120 -17.54 14.19 -4.42
N LYS A 121 -17.02 15.22 -3.75
CA LYS A 121 -17.21 16.61 -4.17
C LYS A 121 -16.52 16.91 -5.51
N TYR A 122 -15.36 16.28 -5.75
CA TYR A 122 -14.50 16.61 -6.88
C TYR A 122 -14.24 15.43 -7.81
N PHE A 123 -14.28 14.20 -7.28
CA PHE A 123 -13.85 12.99 -7.99
C PHE A 123 -14.76 11.81 -7.71
N HIS A 124 -14.74 10.83 -8.63
CA HIS A 124 -15.32 9.51 -8.44
C HIS A 124 -14.21 8.45 -8.50
N LEU A 125 -14.26 7.48 -7.62
CA LEU A 125 -13.32 6.36 -7.66
C LEU A 125 -13.61 5.45 -8.87
N GLY A 126 -12.57 4.94 -9.49
CA GLY A 126 -12.67 4.06 -10.65
C GLY A 126 -13.39 2.73 -10.35
N LYS A 127 -13.87 2.08 -11.40
CA LYS A 127 -14.73 0.87 -11.29
C LYS A 127 -14.00 -0.37 -10.77
N ASN A 128 -12.66 -0.39 -10.84
CA ASN A 128 -11.86 -1.56 -10.47
C ASN A 128 -11.48 -1.61 -8.99
N LEU A 129 -11.92 -0.63 -8.20
CA LEU A 129 -11.80 -0.66 -6.75
C LEU A 129 -12.96 -1.46 -6.16
N ASN A 130 -12.62 -2.51 -5.41
CA ASN A 130 -13.65 -3.24 -4.65
C ASN A 130 -14.06 -2.45 -3.39
N GLN A 131 -15.04 -2.97 -2.65
CA GLN A 131 -15.53 -2.29 -1.44
C GLN A 131 -14.44 -2.05 -0.40
N ARG A 132 -13.51 -3.01 -0.20
CA ARG A 132 -12.40 -2.86 0.73
C ARG A 132 -11.41 -1.79 0.29
N ASP A 133 -11.14 -1.72 -1.01
CA ASP A 133 -10.26 -0.69 -1.58
C ASP A 133 -10.86 0.69 -1.40
N THR A 134 -12.16 0.84 -1.69
CA THR A 134 -12.88 2.09 -1.49
C THR A 134 -12.85 2.54 -0.03
N ILE A 135 -13.11 1.64 0.92
CA ILE A 135 -13.04 1.94 2.35
C ILE A 135 -11.61 2.36 2.75
N ALA A 136 -10.60 1.64 2.27
CA ALA A 136 -9.21 1.94 2.58
C ALA A 136 -8.80 3.32 2.06
N VAL A 137 -9.11 3.62 0.79
CA VAL A 137 -8.78 4.92 0.18
C VAL A 137 -9.50 6.07 0.88
N ARG A 138 -10.81 5.95 1.17
CA ARG A 138 -11.56 6.99 1.90
C ARG A 138 -10.98 7.26 3.28
N ARG A 139 -10.54 6.23 3.99
CA ARG A 139 -9.90 6.37 5.31
C ARG A 139 -8.52 6.99 5.24
N LEU A 140 -7.75 6.69 4.20
CA LEU A 140 -6.47 7.33 3.98
C LEU A 140 -6.64 8.82 3.67
N VAL A 141 -7.57 9.15 2.77
CA VAL A 141 -7.90 10.56 2.45
C VAL A 141 -8.37 11.29 3.71
N ASP A 142 -9.29 10.70 4.49
CA ASP A 142 -9.74 11.26 5.77
C ASP A 142 -8.57 11.55 6.72
N GLY A 143 -7.65 10.60 6.84
CA GLY A 143 -6.46 10.74 7.68
C GLY A 143 -5.49 11.82 7.19
N PHE A 144 -5.21 11.87 5.89
CA PHE A 144 -4.31 12.89 5.31
C PHE A 144 -4.91 14.29 5.39
N VAL A 145 -6.19 14.46 5.10
CA VAL A 145 -6.87 15.77 5.25
C VAL A 145 -6.76 16.26 6.70
N LYS A 146 -7.01 15.41 7.69
CA LYS A 146 -6.88 15.77 9.10
C LYS A 146 -5.48 16.16 9.53
N LEU A 147 -4.46 15.58 8.88
CA LEU A 147 -3.06 15.87 9.19
C LEU A 147 -2.56 17.15 8.54
N ILE A 148 -2.99 17.41 7.30
CA ILE A 148 -2.46 18.49 6.46
C ILE A 148 -3.36 19.71 6.49
N TYR A 149 -4.68 19.49 6.50
CA TYR A 149 -5.73 20.53 6.47
C TYR A 149 -6.71 20.34 7.62
N PRO A 150 -6.23 20.46 8.88
CA PRO A 150 -7.08 20.20 10.07
C PRO A 150 -8.24 21.18 10.23
N ASP A 151 -8.16 22.35 9.62
CA ASP A 151 -9.21 23.36 9.56
C ASP A 151 -10.28 23.08 8.50
N GLY A 152 -10.04 22.09 7.64
CA GLY A 152 -10.94 21.72 6.56
C GLY A 152 -10.91 22.65 5.35
N ASP A 153 -9.95 23.57 5.28
CA ASP A 153 -9.75 24.47 4.15
C ASP A 153 -8.77 23.86 3.12
N PHE A 154 -9.32 23.17 2.15
CA PHE A 154 -8.57 22.49 1.09
C PHE A 154 -9.23 22.73 -0.27
N THR A 155 -8.41 22.74 -1.30
CA THR A 155 -8.81 22.90 -2.70
C THR A 155 -9.06 21.55 -3.39
N LYS A 156 -9.50 21.60 -4.65
CA LYS A 156 -9.64 20.40 -5.51
C LYS A 156 -8.28 19.75 -5.77
N GLU A 157 -7.26 20.56 -5.99
CA GLU A 157 -5.89 20.14 -6.26
C GLU A 157 -5.29 19.43 -5.05
N ASP A 158 -5.55 19.93 -3.84
CA ASP A 158 -5.10 19.30 -2.59
C ASP A 158 -5.73 17.91 -2.41
N ILE A 159 -7.01 17.78 -2.70
CA ILE A 159 -7.68 16.47 -2.64
C ILE A 159 -7.18 15.54 -3.73
N ALA A 160 -6.84 16.04 -4.93
CA ALA A 160 -6.25 15.23 -6.00
C ALA A 160 -4.91 14.62 -5.56
N GLU A 161 -4.01 15.44 -4.98
CA GLU A 161 -2.72 14.98 -4.48
C GLU A 161 -2.87 13.94 -3.36
N ILE A 162 -3.74 14.21 -2.39
CA ILE A 162 -4.03 13.27 -1.30
C ILE A 162 -4.64 11.97 -1.84
N LEU A 163 -5.49 12.05 -2.84
CA LEU A 163 -6.14 10.90 -3.46
C LEU A 163 -5.13 10.04 -4.22
N ASP A 164 -4.22 10.67 -4.97
CA ASP A 164 -3.11 9.97 -5.66
C ASP A 164 -2.27 9.16 -4.68
N ILE A 165 -1.80 9.78 -3.60
CA ILE A 165 -1.02 9.11 -2.55
C ILE A 165 -1.84 7.98 -1.91
N SER A 166 -3.12 8.21 -1.61
CA SER A 166 -3.99 7.22 -0.97
C SER A 166 -4.21 6.00 -1.85
N LEU A 167 -4.45 6.21 -3.14
CA LEU A 167 -4.59 5.15 -4.14
C LEU A 167 -3.29 4.38 -4.32
N GLU A 168 -2.16 5.09 -4.38
CA GLU A 168 -0.83 4.48 -4.49
C GLU A 168 -0.56 3.54 -3.31
N LEU A 169 -0.70 4.02 -2.08
CA LEU A 169 -0.45 3.24 -0.86
C LEU A 169 -1.35 1.99 -0.79
N ARG A 170 -2.62 2.12 -1.18
CA ARG A 170 -3.52 0.98 -1.23
C ARG A 170 -3.20 0.04 -2.38
N ARG A 171 -2.85 0.55 -3.55
CA ARG A 171 -2.45 -0.26 -4.70
C ARG A 171 -1.23 -1.11 -4.40
N ARG A 172 -0.25 -0.60 -3.65
CA ARG A 172 0.93 -1.37 -3.21
C ARG A 172 0.53 -2.64 -2.45
N VAL A 173 -0.50 -2.59 -1.60
CA VAL A 173 -1.05 -3.78 -0.94
C VAL A 173 -1.61 -4.77 -1.98
N LYS A 174 -2.41 -4.28 -2.92
CA LYS A 174 -3.04 -5.14 -3.94
C LYS A 174 -2.02 -5.80 -4.86
N GLU A 175 -0.97 -5.10 -5.25
CA GLU A 175 0.10 -5.66 -6.09
C GLU A 175 0.82 -6.83 -5.39
N GLN A 176 0.92 -6.81 -4.07
CA GLN A 176 1.46 -7.96 -3.33
C GLN A 176 0.45 -9.10 -3.24
N LEU A 177 -0.84 -8.80 -3.09
CA LEU A 177 -1.91 -9.81 -3.09
C LEU A 177 -1.99 -10.57 -4.42
N LYS A 178 -1.70 -9.94 -5.55
CA LYS A 178 -1.57 -10.62 -6.85
C LYS A 178 -0.54 -11.75 -6.84
N LYS A 179 0.51 -11.62 -6.05
CA LYS A 179 1.59 -12.60 -5.96
C LYS A 179 1.26 -13.76 -5.03
N ILE A 180 0.38 -13.54 -4.08
CA ILE A 180 0.04 -14.49 -3.01
C ILE A 180 -1.30 -15.15 -3.30
N GLY A 181 -2.26 -14.37 -3.79
CA GLY A 181 -3.65 -14.77 -3.96
C GLY A 181 -4.00 -15.31 -5.33
N GLY A 182 -5.29 -15.53 -5.55
CA GLY A 182 -5.85 -16.05 -6.79
C GLY A 182 -6.15 -14.97 -7.84
N MET A 183 -6.87 -15.37 -8.88
CA MET A 183 -7.25 -14.52 -10.03
C MET A 183 -8.05 -13.29 -9.65
N GLU A 184 -8.70 -13.28 -8.50
CA GLU A 184 -9.51 -12.17 -7.99
C GLU A 184 -8.73 -10.87 -7.78
N PHE A 185 -7.39 -10.95 -7.65
CA PHE A 185 -6.52 -9.80 -7.45
C PHE A 185 -5.84 -9.31 -8.75
N TYR A 186 -6.08 -9.93 -9.90
CA TYR A 186 -5.33 -9.63 -11.13
C TYR A 186 -5.75 -8.33 -11.81
N ASP A 187 -7.03 -7.96 -11.74
CA ASP A 187 -7.53 -6.75 -12.40
C ASP A 187 -7.49 -5.55 -11.45
N VAL A 188 -6.27 -5.11 -11.16
CA VAL A 188 -6.02 -3.98 -10.26
C VAL A 188 -5.52 -2.78 -11.07
N ASN A 189 -6.45 -2.04 -11.64
CA ASN A 189 -6.19 -0.73 -12.23
C ASN A 189 -6.88 0.33 -11.39
N PHE A 190 -6.16 0.91 -10.43
CA PHE A 190 -6.70 1.96 -9.60
C PHE A 190 -6.72 3.27 -10.35
N SER A 191 -7.88 3.90 -10.37
CA SER A 191 -8.11 5.17 -11.04
C SER A 191 -9.14 6.01 -10.28
N TYR A 192 -9.21 7.27 -10.62
CA TYR A 192 -10.29 8.16 -10.25
C TYR A 192 -10.67 9.04 -11.45
N ILE A 193 -11.88 9.54 -11.45
CA ILE A 193 -12.45 10.32 -12.54
C ILE A 193 -12.78 11.70 -11.99
N ASP A 194 -12.33 12.74 -12.68
CA ASP A 194 -12.68 14.12 -12.37
C ASP A 194 -14.14 14.39 -12.70
N ASN A 195 -14.89 14.99 -11.75
CA ASN A 195 -16.32 15.24 -11.92
C ASN A 195 -16.64 16.33 -12.94
N ASP A 196 -15.71 17.24 -13.21
CA ASP A 196 -15.91 18.37 -14.12
C ASP A 196 -15.48 18.03 -15.56
N SER A 197 -14.26 17.46 -15.70
CA SER A 197 -13.69 17.14 -17.02
C SER A 197 -14.03 15.75 -17.52
N PHE A 198 -14.42 14.83 -16.61
CA PHE A 198 -14.61 13.40 -16.87
C PHE A 198 -13.34 12.67 -17.30
N ASP A 199 -12.18 13.28 -17.09
CA ASP A 199 -10.90 12.62 -17.34
C ASP A 199 -10.62 11.56 -16.28
N GLU A 200 -10.17 10.38 -16.74
CA GLU A 200 -9.80 9.28 -15.85
C GLU A 200 -8.30 9.26 -15.62
N HIS A 201 -7.91 9.38 -14.36
CA HIS A 201 -6.51 9.36 -13.89
C HIS A 201 -6.16 8.01 -13.31
N TYR A 202 -5.15 7.36 -13.87
CA TYR A 202 -4.65 6.06 -13.42
C TYR A 202 -3.45 6.22 -12.50
N VAL A 203 -3.51 5.59 -11.33
CA VAL A 203 -2.43 5.64 -10.35
C VAL A 203 -1.60 4.37 -10.45
N GLY A 204 -0.33 4.50 -10.84
CA GLY A 204 0.66 3.43 -10.93
C GLY A 204 1.44 3.27 -9.63
N VAL A 205 2.13 2.13 -9.49
CA VAL A 205 3.11 1.90 -8.40
C VAL A 205 4.36 1.23 -8.97
N PRO A 206 5.56 1.49 -8.38
CA PRO A 206 6.81 0.90 -8.86
C PRO A 206 6.83 -0.63 -8.85
N GLU A 207 6.09 -1.24 -7.96
CA GLU A 207 6.01 -2.70 -7.79
C GLU A 207 5.37 -3.43 -8.96
N THR A 208 4.61 -2.73 -9.81
CA THR A 208 4.06 -3.31 -11.06
C THR A 208 5.09 -3.52 -12.15
N GLY A 209 6.33 -3.07 -11.93
CA GLY A 209 7.38 -3.14 -12.95
C GLY A 209 7.17 -2.17 -14.12
N GLY A 210 6.41 -1.12 -13.92
CA GLY A 210 6.32 0.02 -14.86
C GLY A 210 5.76 -0.31 -16.24
N GLY A 211 4.90 -1.30 -16.37
CA GLY A 211 4.31 -1.63 -17.67
C GLY A 211 3.76 -3.04 -17.74
N LYS A 212 3.08 -3.35 -18.82
CA LYS A 212 2.67 -4.72 -19.13
C LYS A 212 3.91 -5.61 -19.13
N ILE A 213 3.87 -6.71 -18.39
CA ILE A 213 4.96 -7.70 -18.36
C ILE A 213 5.26 -8.19 -19.79
N ILE A 214 4.22 -8.31 -20.60
CA ILE A 214 4.32 -8.61 -22.03
C ILE A 214 4.00 -7.31 -22.76
N PRO A 215 4.94 -6.70 -23.49
CA PRO A 215 4.69 -5.49 -24.27
C PRO A 215 3.64 -5.72 -25.36
N ASP A 216 2.82 -4.69 -25.63
CA ASP A 216 1.94 -4.70 -26.79
C ASP A 216 2.79 -4.49 -28.06
N GLY A 217 2.82 -5.45 -28.93
CA GLY A 217 3.56 -5.37 -30.19
C GLY A 217 4.68 -6.40 -30.34
N MET A 218 5.57 -6.18 -31.31
CA MET A 218 6.71 -7.08 -31.54
C MET A 218 7.69 -7.04 -30.37
N CYS A 219 7.95 -8.20 -29.79
CA CYS A 219 9.04 -8.35 -28.82
C CYS A 219 10.38 -8.16 -29.53
N ASN A 220 11.34 -7.57 -28.82
CA ASN A 220 12.71 -7.48 -29.33
C ASN A 220 13.27 -8.88 -29.63
N PRO A 221 14.05 -9.06 -30.71
CA PRO A 221 14.71 -10.33 -30.96
C PRO A 221 15.53 -10.79 -29.75
N GLY A 222 15.40 -12.06 -29.39
CA GLY A 222 16.08 -12.62 -28.22
C GLY A 222 15.27 -12.56 -26.91
N HIS A 223 14.08 -11.97 -26.91
CA HIS A 223 13.18 -11.95 -25.76
C HIS A 223 12.03 -12.95 -25.95
N VAL A 224 11.85 -13.83 -24.98
CA VAL A 224 10.73 -14.77 -24.95
C VAL A 224 10.06 -14.68 -23.60
N TYR A 225 8.74 -14.61 -23.59
CA TYR A 225 7.95 -14.64 -22.36
C TYR A 225 7.37 -16.04 -22.16
N THR A 226 7.54 -16.58 -20.97
CA THR A 226 7.00 -17.89 -20.61
C THR A 226 6.24 -17.80 -19.29
N ILE A 227 5.25 -18.67 -19.17
CA ILE A 227 4.49 -18.84 -17.93
C ILE A 227 5.00 -20.09 -17.24
N SER A 228 5.41 -19.98 -15.99
CA SER A 228 5.85 -21.11 -15.20
C SER A 228 5.25 -21.07 -13.80
N ARG A 229 5.12 -22.26 -13.20
CA ARG A 229 4.68 -22.43 -11.83
C ARG A 229 5.89 -22.60 -10.92
N GLY A 230 6.07 -21.70 -9.96
CA GLY A 230 7.13 -21.82 -8.96
C GLY A 230 6.92 -23.00 -8.00
N LYS A 231 7.95 -23.36 -7.25
CA LYS A 231 7.87 -24.43 -6.21
C LYS A 231 6.80 -24.16 -5.14
N ASN A 232 6.50 -22.90 -4.90
CA ASN A 232 5.44 -22.42 -4.00
C ASN A 232 4.03 -22.44 -4.62
N GLY A 233 3.88 -22.98 -5.84
CA GLY A 233 2.60 -23.06 -6.52
C GLY A 233 2.16 -21.78 -7.24
N ILE A 234 2.88 -20.67 -7.10
CA ILE A 234 2.56 -19.39 -7.72
C ILE A 234 2.88 -19.46 -9.22
N ILE A 235 1.93 -19.00 -10.05
CA ILE A 235 2.13 -18.87 -11.49
C ILE A 235 2.78 -17.50 -11.74
N GLY A 236 3.92 -17.51 -12.42
CA GLY A 236 4.64 -16.28 -12.80
C GLY A 236 4.88 -16.21 -14.29
N VAL A 237 4.94 -14.98 -14.81
CA VAL A 237 5.42 -14.70 -16.16
C VAL A 237 6.90 -14.37 -16.09
N PHE A 238 7.70 -15.05 -16.85
CA PHE A 238 9.16 -14.87 -16.90
C PHE A 238 9.57 -14.39 -18.28
N ARG A 239 10.48 -13.42 -18.31
CA ARG A 239 11.15 -12.99 -19.52
C ARG A 239 12.48 -13.72 -19.62
N LEU A 240 12.64 -14.51 -20.66
CA LEU A 240 13.91 -15.14 -21.03
C LEU A 240 14.62 -14.23 -22.03
N GLU A 241 15.86 -13.91 -21.77
CA GLU A 241 16.72 -13.13 -22.65
C GLU A 241 17.82 -14.03 -23.18
N SER A 242 17.98 -14.09 -24.51
CA SER A 242 19.09 -14.76 -25.16
C SER A 242 20.03 -13.72 -25.75
N GLN A 243 21.33 -13.87 -25.49
CA GLN A 243 22.38 -13.08 -26.12
C GLN A 243 23.19 -14.00 -27.07
N MET A 244 23.35 -13.55 -28.32
CA MET A 244 24.37 -14.16 -29.19
C MET A 244 25.73 -13.54 -28.79
N LEU A 245 26.63 -14.38 -28.33
CA LEU A 245 28.04 -13.99 -28.18
C LEU A 245 28.76 -14.23 -29.51
N PRO A 246 29.64 -13.31 -29.95
CA PRO A 246 30.48 -13.58 -31.07
C PRO A 246 31.31 -14.82 -30.77
N GLY A 247 31.26 -15.80 -31.68
CA GLY A 247 32.10 -16.99 -31.56
C GLY A 247 33.58 -16.61 -31.71
N ASN A 248 34.43 -17.27 -30.95
CA ASN A 248 35.87 -17.20 -31.11
C ASN A 248 36.27 -17.84 -32.44
#